data_3e3e8df0bd4d7ab7509f28baf36a219d
#
_entry.id   3e3e8df0bd4d7ab7509f28baf36a219d
#
_cell.length_a   1.000
_cell.length_b   1.000
_cell.length_c   1.000
_cell.angle_alpha   90.00
_cell.angle_beta   90.00
_cell.angle_gamma   90.00
#
_symmetry.space_group_name_H-M   'P 1'
#
loop_
_entity.id
_entity.type
_entity.pdbx_description
1 polymer ?
#
loop_
_entity_poly.entity_id
_entity_poly.type
_entity_poly.pdbx_seq_one_letter_code
_entity_poly.pdbx_strand_id
1 'polypeptide(L)'
;VRPEAKKHGRQNQIEGFVQKGQNVVVIEDLISTGNSSLNAVKALKEAEVNVKGMAAIFSYNFDIAKENFKTAGVNLHTLSNYENLLEQALDTNYITSAELETLENWRKDPANWNAN
;
A
#
# COMPACT_ATOMS: atom_id res chain seq x y z
N VAL A 1 5.10 11.74 -6.08
CA VAL A 1 5.16 10.81 -7.23
C VAL A 1 3.76 10.30 -7.53
N ARG A 2 3.39 10.24 -8.79
CA ARG A 2 2.10 9.74 -9.24
C ARG A 2 2.21 8.27 -9.61
N PRO A 3 1.15 7.45 -9.42
CA PRO A 3 1.16 6.04 -9.87
C PRO A 3 1.34 5.92 -11.39
N GLU A 4 0.84 6.89 -12.15
CA GLU A 4 0.93 6.94 -13.60
C GLU A 4 1.30 8.34 -14.10
N ALA A 5 1.92 8.42 -15.28
CA ALA A 5 2.19 9.69 -15.93
C ALA A 5 0.88 10.38 -16.36
N LYS A 6 0.86 11.72 -16.30
CA LYS A 6 -0.29 12.49 -16.80
C LYS A 6 -0.57 12.21 -18.28
N LYS A 7 -1.84 12.01 -18.62
CA LYS A 7 -2.28 11.81 -20.02
C LYS A 7 -2.17 13.09 -20.87
N HIS A 8 -2.12 14.27 -20.25
CA HIS A 8 -2.06 15.56 -20.92
C HIS A 8 -1.00 16.47 -20.28
N GLY A 9 -0.29 17.26 -21.08
CA GLY A 9 0.77 18.16 -20.65
C GLY A 9 2.13 17.48 -20.55
N ARG A 10 3.02 17.96 -19.66
CA ARG A 10 4.26 17.26 -19.36
C ARG A 10 3.93 15.92 -18.68
N GLN A 11 4.16 14.84 -19.38
CA GLN A 11 3.86 13.46 -18.91
C GLN A 11 4.81 13.03 -17.79
N ASN A 12 4.96 13.85 -16.76
CA ASN A 12 5.85 13.54 -15.65
C ASN A 12 5.09 12.76 -14.57
N GLN A 13 5.62 11.62 -14.21
CA GLN A 13 5.17 10.83 -13.08
C GLN A 13 5.70 11.43 -11.76
N ILE A 14 6.88 12.02 -11.76
CA ILE A 14 7.47 12.70 -10.61
C ILE A 14 7.19 14.21 -10.73
N GLU A 15 6.53 14.76 -9.71
CA GLU A 15 6.35 16.20 -9.53
C GLU A 15 7.22 16.65 -8.35
N GLY A 16 7.95 17.75 -8.53
CA GLY A 16 8.92 18.23 -7.56
C GLY A 16 10.36 17.96 -8.01
N PHE A 17 11.27 18.09 -7.08
CA PHE A 17 12.70 18.00 -7.34
C PHE A 17 13.29 16.74 -6.70
N VAL A 18 13.91 15.89 -7.51
CA VAL A 18 14.71 14.75 -7.07
C VAL A 18 16.06 14.78 -7.76
N GLN A 19 17.10 14.40 -7.03
CA GLN A 19 18.45 14.31 -7.55
C GLN A 19 18.88 12.84 -7.69
N LYS A 20 19.59 12.55 -8.77
CA LYS A 20 20.24 11.25 -8.96
C LYS A 20 21.13 10.93 -7.76
N GLY A 21 21.03 9.70 -7.26
CA GLY A 21 21.80 9.21 -6.11
C GLY A 21 21.25 9.60 -4.74
N GLN A 22 20.19 10.38 -4.68
CA GLN A 22 19.55 10.77 -3.42
C GLN A 22 18.91 9.57 -2.73
N ASN A 23 19.01 9.48 -1.41
CA ASN A 23 18.36 8.47 -0.60
C ASN A 23 16.97 8.96 -0.17
N VAL A 24 15.93 8.18 -0.44
CA VAL A 24 14.54 8.56 -0.14
C VAL A 24 13.78 7.43 0.52
N VAL A 25 12.76 7.81 1.28
CA VAL A 25 11.71 6.92 1.79
C VAL A 25 10.39 7.36 1.18
N VAL A 26 9.60 6.41 0.70
CA VAL A 26 8.27 6.69 0.16
C VAL A 26 7.26 6.69 1.30
N ILE A 27 6.43 7.72 1.36
CA ILE A 27 5.36 7.85 2.34
C ILE A 27 4.02 7.65 1.64
N GLU A 28 3.20 6.75 2.17
CA GLU A 28 1.88 6.42 1.66
C GLU A 28 0.81 6.50 2.74
N ASP A 29 -0.43 6.68 2.35
CA ASP A 29 -1.56 6.63 3.28
C ASP A 29 -2.07 5.20 3.45
N LEU A 30 -2.37 4.51 2.37
CA LEU A 30 -3.06 3.23 2.35
C LEU A 30 -2.41 2.24 1.37
N ILE A 31 -2.17 1.03 1.85
CA ILE A 31 -1.72 -0.10 1.02
C ILE A 31 -2.86 -1.11 0.87
N SER A 32 -3.31 -1.34 -0.36
CA SER A 32 -4.19 -2.46 -0.72
C SER A 32 -3.36 -3.57 -1.38
N THR A 33 -3.25 -3.60 -2.70
CA THR A 33 -2.37 -4.54 -3.43
C THR A 33 -0.90 -4.08 -3.46
N GLY A 34 -0.67 -2.79 -3.24
CA GLY A 34 0.64 -2.16 -3.34
C GLY A 34 1.04 -1.73 -4.75
N ASN A 35 0.21 -1.97 -5.76
CA ASN A 35 0.56 -1.69 -7.15
C ASN A 35 0.87 -0.22 -7.42
N SER A 36 0.01 0.71 -6.96
CA SER A 36 0.22 2.14 -7.18
C SER A 36 1.48 2.65 -6.46
N SER A 37 1.70 2.21 -5.24
CA SER A 37 2.87 2.57 -4.44
C SER A 37 4.16 2.02 -5.05
N LEU A 38 4.14 0.79 -5.55
CA LEU A 38 5.29 0.16 -6.20
C LEU A 38 5.57 0.76 -7.58
N ASN A 39 4.55 1.25 -8.29
CA ASN A 39 4.75 2.03 -9.51
C ASN A 39 5.48 3.36 -9.21
N ALA A 40 5.18 4.00 -8.09
CA ALA A 40 5.92 5.18 -7.64
C ALA A 40 7.39 4.86 -7.33
N VAL A 41 7.64 3.74 -6.65
CA VAL A 41 9.01 3.26 -6.40
C VAL A 41 9.77 3.01 -7.71
N LYS A 42 9.11 2.38 -8.68
CA LYS A 42 9.69 2.12 -10.00
C LYS A 42 10.10 3.42 -10.70
N ALA A 43 9.24 4.44 -10.69
CA ALA A 43 9.54 5.74 -11.27
C ALA A 43 10.76 6.40 -10.59
N LEU A 44 10.86 6.31 -9.27
CA LEU A 44 12.01 6.82 -8.53
C LEU A 44 13.30 6.07 -8.88
N LYS A 45 13.25 4.76 -9.01
CA LYS A 45 14.40 3.94 -9.43
C LYS A 45 14.84 4.28 -10.86
N GLU A 46 13.91 4.52 -11.77
CA GLU A 46 14.20 4.96 -13.14
C GLU A 46 14.85 6.35 -13.17
N ALA A 47 14.54 7.22 -12.21
CA ALA A 47 15.21 8.50 -11.99
C ALA A 47 16.55 8.37 -11.24
N GLU A 48 17.02 7.13 -11.02
CA GLU A 48 18.28 6.81 -10.33
C GLU A 48 18.33 7.33 -8.88
N VAL A 49 17.20 7.35 -8.23
CA VAL A 49 17.05 7.68 -6.80
C VAL A 49 17.07 6.38 -5.99
N ASN A 50 17.75 6.39 -4.86
CA ASN A 50 17.86 5.24 -3.97
C ASN A 50 16.65 5.18 -3.03
N VAL A 51 15.71 4.29 -3.29
CA VAL A 51 14.56 4.06 -2.42
C VAL A 51 14.98 3.13 -1.28
N LYS A 52 15.00 3.65 -0.05
CA LYS A 52 15.43 2.91 1.15
C LYS A 52 14.33 2.11 1.79
N GLY A 53 13.08 2.45 1.54
CA GLY A 53 11.92 1.76 2.07
C GLY A 53 10.65 2.56 1.86
N MET A 54 9.56 2.05 2.43
CA MET A 54 8.27 2.70 2.39
C MET A 54 7.62 2.67 3.78
N ALA A 55 7.00 3.75 4.16
CA ALA A 55 6.17 3.85 5.35
C ALA A 55 4.75 4.22 4.95
N ALA A 56 3.77 3.51 5.47
CA ALA A 56 2.35 3.77 5.23
C ALA A 56 1.60 3.86 6.55
N ILE A 57 0.48 4.60 6.54
CA ILE A 57 -0.35 4.72 7.74
C ILE A 57 -1.09 3.40 7.99
N PHE A 58 -1.62 2.78 6.95
CA PHE A 58 -2.47 1.59 7.07
C PHE A 58 -2.24 0.61 5.92
N SER A 59 -2.36 -0.69 6.21
CA SER A 59 -2.38 -1.76 5.22
C SER A 59 -3.48 -2.77 5.53
N TYR A 60 -4.18 -3.23 4.50
CA TYR A 60 -5.09 -4.38 4.60
C TYR A 60 -4.34 -5.71 4.83
N ASN A 61 -3.02 -5.73 4.67
CA ASN A 61 -2.19 -6.93 4.76
C ASN A 61 -2.65 -8.07 3.83
N PHE A 62 -3.07 -7.74 2.62
CA PHE A 62 -3.35 -8.76 1.61
C PHE A 62 -2.09 -9.55 1.28
N ASP A 63 -2.23 -10.84 1.07
CA ASP A 63 -1.11 -11.71 0.70
C ASP A 63 -0.45 -11.25 -0.60
N ILE A 64 -1.24 -10.79 -1.57
CA ILE A 64 -0.71 -10.24 -2.82
C ILE A 64 0.17 -9.01 -2.59
N ALA A 65 -0.16 -8.15 -1.64
CA ALA A 65 0.67 -6.99 -1.30
C ALA A 65 2.00 -7.43 -0.70
N LYS A 66 1.99 -8.37 0.23
CA LYS A 66 3.22 -8.92 0.83
C LYS A 66 4.14 -9.50 -0.23
N GLU A 67 3.58 -10.26 -1.16
CA GLU A 67 4.32 -10.85 -2.27
C GLU A 67 4.88 -9.80 -3.24
N ASN A 68 4.09 -8.80 -3.60
CA ASN A 68 4.51 -7.72 -4.48
C ASN A 68 5.67 -6.91 -3.88
N PHE A 69 5.61 -6.55 -2.59
CA PHE A 69 6.69 -5.84 -1.90
C PHE A 69 7.95 -6.70 -1.78
N LYS A 70 7.80 -7.99 -1.50
CA LYS A 70 8.93 -8.94 -1.45
C LYS A 70 9.61 -9.05 -2.81
N THR A 71 8.84 -9.20 -3.88
CA THR A 71 9.36 -9.29 -5.25
C THR A 71 10.07 -8.02 -5.67
N ALA A 72 9.54 -6.85 -5.30
CA ALA A 72 10.15 -5.56 -5.59
C ALA A 72 11.38 -5.25 -4.71
N GLY A 73 11.60 -6.02 -3.64
CA GLY A 73 12.69 -5.78 -2.71
C GLY A 73 12.53 -4.51 -1.87
N VAL A 74 11.30 -4.09 -1.60
CA VAL A 74 10.98 -2.88 -0.83
C VAL A 74 10.49 -3.26 0.56
N ASN A 75 11.14 -2.73 1.59
CA ASN A 75 10.71 -2.89 2.98
C ASN A 75 9.55 -1.92 3.26
N LEU A 76 8.42 -2.48 3.68
CA LEU A 76 7.22 -1.72 4.06
C LEU A 76 7.07 -1.73 5.58
N HIS A 77 6.90 -0.54 6.15
CA HIS A 77 6.53 -0.33 7.55
C HIS A 77 5.17 0.36 7.62
N THR A 78 4.26 -0.15 8.43
CA THR A 78 2.93 0.43 8.61
C THR A 78 2.67 0.79 10.07
N LEU A 79 1.91 1.85 10.30
CA LEU A 79 1.51 2.25 11.65
C LEU A 79 0.35 1.39 12.18
N SER A 80 -0.54 0.96 11.29
CA SER A 80 -1.64 0.07 11.61
C SER A 80 -1.99 -0.83 10.44
N ASN A 81 -2.83 -1.83 10.70
CA ASN A 81 -3.27 -2.80 9.73
C ASN A 81 -4.70 -3.26 9.98
N TYR A 82 -5.22 -4.07 9.05
CA TYR A 82 -6.59 -4.56 9.07
C TYR A 82 -6.89 -5.42 10.31
N GLU A 83 -5.98 -6.27 10.72
CA GLU A 83 -6.11 -7.12 11.91
C GLU A 83 -6.29 -6.28 13.17
N ASN A 84 -5.45 -5.27 13.37
CA ASN A 84 -5.54 -4.37 14.52
C ASN A 84 -6.82 -3.53 14.50
N LEU A 85 -7.25 -3.10 13.31
CA LEU A 85 -8.51 -2.37 13.14
C LEU A 85 -9.71 -3.24 13.55
N LEU A 86 -9.77 -4.49 13.12
CA LEU A 86 -10.85 -5.41 13.46
C LEU A 86 -10.88 -5.74 14.96
N GLU A 87 -9.71 -5.96 15.55
CA GLU A 87 -9.59 -6.20 16.99
C GLU A 87 -10.12 -5.03 17.80
N GLN A 88 -9.74 -3.81 17.46
CA GLN A 88 -10.22 -2.60 18.13
C GLN A 88 -11.72 -2.39 17.90
N ALA A 89 -12.23 -2.64 16.71
CA ALA A 89 -13.65 -2.53 16.40
C ALA A 89 -14.50 -3.53 17.21
N LEU A 90 -13.98 -4.75 17.41
CA LEU A 90 -14.64 -5.74 18.26
C LEU A 90 -14.63 -5.31 19.73
N ASP A 91 -13.49 -4.87 20.24
CA ASP A 91 -13.33 -4.43 21.65
C ASP A 91 -14.22 -3.24 22.00
N THR A 92 -14.45 -2.34 21.04
CA THR A 92 -15.29 -1.15 21.22
C THR A 92 -16.73 -1.36 20.78
N ASN A 93 -17.14 -2.59 20.47
CA ASN A 93 -18.48 -2.96 20.02
C ASN A 93 -18.98 -2.28 18.73
N TYR A 94 -18.05 -1.85 17.85
CA TYR A 94 -18.39 -1.40 16.50
C TYR A 94 -18.83 -2.55 15.61
N ILE A 95 -18.32 -3.76 15.86
CA ILE A 95 -18.68 -4.99 15.16
C ILE A 95 -18.97 -6.11 16.18
N THR A 96 -19.75 -7.10 15.75
CA THR A 96 -20.02 -8.34 16.49
C THR A 96 -19.02 -9.43 16.10
N SER A 97 -18.96 -10.52 16.87
CA SER A 97 -18.13 -11.68 16.53
C SER A 97 -18.50 -12.31 15.19
N ALA A 98 -19.79 -12.32 14.82
CA ALA A 98 -20.25 -12.82 13.52
C ALA A 98 -19.78 -11.92 12.37
N GLU A 99 -19.84 -10.59 12.56
CA GLU A 99 -19.34 -9.62 11.60
C GLU A 99 -17.81 -9.70 11.46
N LEU A 100 -17.09 -9.95 12.55
CA LEU A 100 -15.63 -10.18 12.53
C LEU A 100 -15.27 -11.33 11.60
N GLU A 101 -15.95 -12.47 11.71
CA GLU A 101 -15.72 -13.63 10.85
C GLU A 101 -15.95 -13.28 9.38
N THR A 102 -17.03 -12.55 9.08
CA THR A 102 -17.34 -12.08 7.73
C THR A 102 -16.23 -11.20 7.16
N LEU A 103 -15.74 -10.25 7.95
CA LEU A 103 -14.70 -9.31 7.55
C LEU A 103 -13.34 -9.99 7.37
N GLU A 104 -13.02 -10.97 8.22
CA GLU A 104 -11.80 -11.78 8.06
C GLU A 104 -11.86 -12.63 6.78
N ASN A 105 -13.01 -13.19 6.47
CA ASN A 105 -13.21 -13.96 5.24
C ASN A 105 -13.11 -13.08 3.99
N TRP A 106 -13.63 -11.86 4.05
CA TRP A 106 -13.47 -10.88 2.97
C TRP A 106 -11.99 -10.62 2.66
N ARG A 107 -11.18 -10.44 3.67
CA ARG A 107 -9.75 -10.12 3.50
C ARG A 107 -8.97 -11.25 2.81
N LYS A 108 -9.38 -12.49 2.98
CA LYS A 108 -8.71 -13.64 2.38
C LYS A 108 -8.76 -13.61 0.85
N ASP A 109 -9.88 -13.17 0.28
CA ASP A 109 -10.08 -13.08 -1.18
C ASP A 109 -11.11 -11.99 -1.54
N PRO A 110 -10.73 -10.72 -1.41
CA PRO A 110 -11.66 -9.62 -1.67
C PRO A 110 -12.10 -9.52 -3.13
N ALA A 111 -11.26 -9.98 -4.07
CA ALA A 111 -11.55 -9.92 -5.49
C ALA A 111 -12.74 -10.83 -5.89
N ASN A 112 -12.94 -11.93 -5.16
CA ASN A 112 -14.01 -12.90 -5.41
C ASN A 112 -15.10 -12.85 -4.32
N TRP A 113 -15.16 -11.77 -3.56
CA TRP A 113 -16.17 -11.62 -2.52
C TRP A 113 -17.59 -11.62 -3.08
N ASN A 114 -18.44 -12.45 -2.50
CA ASN A 114 -19.86 -12.47 -2.76
C ASN A 114 -20.63 -12.07 -1.50
N ALA A 115 -21.26 -10.92 -1.55
CA ALA A 115 -21.99 -10.35 -0.43
C ALA A 115 -23.35 -11.02 -0.13
N ASN A 116 -23.76 -11.98 -0.95
CA ASN A 116 -25.03 -12.70 -0.76
C ASN A 116 -24.89 -13.88 0.18
#